data_bd258c6052f0325456991ec15d8d423d
#
_entry.id   bd258c6052f0325456991ec15d8d423d
#
_cell.length_a   1.000
_cell.length_b   1.000
_cell.length_c   1.000
_cell.angle_alpha   90.00
_cell.angle_beta   90.00
_cell.angle_gamma   90.00
#
_symmetry.space_group_name_H-M   'P 1'
#
loop_
_entity.id
_entity.type
_entity.pdbx_description
1 polymer ?
#
loop_
_entity_poly.entity_id
_entity_poly.type
_entity_poly.pdbx_seq_one_letter_code
_entity_poly.pdbx_strand_id
1 'polypeptide(L)'
;MADQLNRLIQLENIKEGNIKYVLRVTPTGIEQYVYQIKHSYPSEEAYQHGVDTVTCHAVRENAEVKYVNSGLREMTNKIIQEQGVAEVLLIDQDNCVTEGSRSNVFFIRDNVFYTAPLPHVLPGTSRKRVLNICQEDGLTVVEQRVNYKDIASYQAAFITGTSPL
;
A
#
# COMPACT_ATOMS: atom_id res chain seq x y z
N MET A 1 -25.05 4.80 9.74
CA MET A 1 -23.71 4.21 9.59
C MET A 1 -23.07 3.90 10.93
N ALA A 2 -22.87 4.88 11.81
CA ALA A 2 -22.26 4.64 13.14
C ALA A 2 -23.01 3.56 13.95
N ASP A 3 -24.33 3.62 13.97
CA ASP A 3 -25.16 2.66 14.72
C ASP A 3 -25.03 1.23 14.19
N GLN A 4 -24.91 1.06 12.88
CA GLN A 4 -24.71 -0.27 12.26
C GLN A 4 -23.32 -0.84 12.59
N LEU A 5 -22.28 0.01 12.59
CA LEU A 5 -20.94 -0.38 13.01
C LEU A 5 -20.91 -0.79 14.48
N ASN A 6 -21.49 0.04 15.35
CA ASN A 6 -21.59 -0.27 16.79
C ASN A 6 -22.36 -1.56 17.05
N ARG A 7 -23.45 -1.78 16.31
CA ARG A 7 -24.24 -3.02 16.42
C ARG A 7 -23.43 -4.25 15.99
N LEU A 8 -22.68 -4.16 14.89
CA LEU A 8 -21.78 -5.25 14.45
C LEU A 8 -20.72 -5.55 15.52
N ILE A 9 -20.04 -4.50 16.02
CA ILE A 9 -19.00 -4.63 17.04
C ILE A 9 -19.55 -5.35 18.27
N GLN A 10 -20.77 -4.99 18.72
CA GLN A 10 -21.41 -5.63 19.87
C GLN A 10 -21.84 -7.06 19.60
N LEU A 11 -22.47 -7.33 18.45
CA LEU A 11 -22.96 -8.66 18.10
C LEU A 11 -21.83 -9.69 17.94
N GLU A 12 -20.74 -9.27 17.29
CA GLU A 12 -19.58 -10.13 17.01
C GLU A 12 -18.51 -10.05 18.11
N ASN A 13 -18.77 -9.26 19.18
CA ASN A 13 -17.81 -9.03 20.28
C ASN A 13 -16.41 -8.66 19.79
N ILE A 14 -16.36 -7.78 18.77
CA ILE A 14 -15.10 -7.35 18.13
C ILE A 14 -14.37 -6.42 19.10
N LYS A 15 -13.25 -6.88 19.64
CA LYS A 15 -12.37 -6.06 20.48
C LYS A 15 -11.28 -5.38 19.66
N GLU A 16 -10.80 -6.08 18.64
CA GLU A 16 -9.76 -5.63 17.74
C GLU A 16 -9.96 -6.26 16.36
N GLY A 17 -9.61 -5.53 15.30
CA GLY A 17 -9.70 -6.03 13.93
C GLY A 17 -10.10 -4.99 12.91
N ASN A 18 -10.26 -5.43 11.67
CA ASN A 18 -10.68 -4.60 10.55
C ASN A 18 -12.14 -4.83 10.19
N ILE A 19 -12.86 -3.75 9.96
CA ILE A 19 -14.24 -3.77 9.49
C ILE A 19 -14.29 -3.19 8.07
N LYS A 20 -14.90 -3.93 7.16
CA LYS A 20 -15.15 -3.46 5.80
C LYS A 20 -16.56 -2.91 5.68
N TYR A 21 -16.65 -1.69 5.18
CA TYR A 21 -17.89 -1.03 4.82
C TYR A 21 -18.00 -0.92 3.30
N VAL A 22 -19.08 -1.43 2.73
CA VAL A 22 -19.30 -1.43 1.29
C VAL A 22 -20.62 -0.74 0.99
N LEU A 23 -20.58 0.22 0.07
CA LEU A 23 -21.75 0.82 -0.56
C LEU A 23 -21.88 0.25 -1.97
N ARG A 24 -23.01 -0.36 -2.25
CA ARG A 24 -23.38 -0.82 -3.58
C ARG A 24 -24.51 0.04 -4.12
N VAL A 25 -24.20 0.77 -5.18
CA VAL A 25 -25.21 1.54 -5.90
C VAL A 25 -25.89 0.62 -6.91
N THR A 26 -27.21 0.54 -6.83
CA THR A 26 -28.06 -0.27 -7.72
C THR A 26 -29.07 0.64 -8.42
N PRO A 27 -29.71 0.19 -9.50
CA PRO A 27 -30.79 0.97 -10.14
C PRO A 27 -31.96 1.31 -9.22
N THR A 28 -32.15 0.52 -8.14
CA THR A 28 -33.26 0.65 -7.18
C THR A 28 -32.87 1.36 -5.90
N GLY A 29 -31.58 1.71 -5.70
CA GLY A 29 -31.11 2.41 -4.50
C GLY A 29 -29.69 2.07 -4.09
N ILE A 30 -29.37 2.32 -2.81
CA ILE A 30 -28.06 2.06 -2.23
C ILE A 30 -28.18 0.94 -1.21
N GLU A 31 -27.42 -0.11 -1.42
CA GLU A 31 -27.24 -1.20 -0.46
C GLU A 31 -25.98 -0.96 0.37
N GLN A 32 -26.04 -1.27 1.66
CA GLN A 32 -24.94 -1.07 2.59
C GLN A 32 -24.58 -2.40 3.25
N TYR A 33 -23.31 -2.74 3.21
CA TYR A 33 -22.80 -3.94 3.84
C TYR A 33 -21.68 -3.56 4.82
N VAL A 34 -21.73 -4.17 5.99
CA VAL A 34 -20.72 -4.00 7.04
C VAL A 34 -20.36 -5.38 7.56
N TYR A 35 -19.07 -5.73 7.50
CA TYR A 35 -18.63 -7.03 8.00
C TYR A 35 -17.16 -6.98 8.44
N GLN A 36 -16.80 -7.87 9.35
CA GLN A 36 -15.44 -8.04 9.79
C GLN A 36 -14.63 -8.72 8.68
N ILE A 37 -13.41 -8.26 8.47
CA ILE A 37 -12.44 -8.92 7.60
C ILE A 37 -11.26 -9.43 8.41
N LYS A 38 -10.56 -10.44 7.86
CA LYS A 38 -9.37 -10.97 8.50
C LYS A 38 -8.37 -9.84 8.75
N HIS A 39 -7.91 -9.77 9.99
CA HIS A 39 -6.87 -8.86 10.42
C HIS A 39 -5.51 -9.47 10.09
N SER A 40 -4.65 -8.70 9.43
CA SER A 40 -3.27 -9.09 9.12
C SER A 40 -2.40 -7.84 9.16
N TYR A 41 -1.50 -7.80 10.12
CA TYR A 41 -0.47 -6.76 10.23
C TYR A 41 0.90 -7.43 10.28
N PRO A 42 1.98 -6.73 9.87
CA PRO A 42 3.33 -7.23 10.03
C PRO A 42 3.61 -7.54 11.51
N SER A 43 4.37 -8.60 11.74
CA SER A 43 4.82 -8.96 13.10
C SER A 43 5.89 -7.96 13.58
N GLU A 44 6.15 -7.94 14.88
CA GLU A 44 7.26 -7.17 15.45
C GLU A 44 8.60 -7.53 14.78
N GLU A 45 8.82 -8.80 14.49
CA GLU A 45 9.99 -9.29 13.78
C GLU A 45 10.12 -8.72 12.37
N ALA A 46 8.99 -8.58 11.65
CA ALA A 46 8.95 -7.95 10.33
C ALA A 46 9.31 -6.46 10.38
N TYR A 47 8.96 -5.76 11.46
CA TYR A 47 9.40 -4.37 11.67
C TYR A 47 10.88 -4.25 12.02
N GLN A 48 11.44 -5.22 12.74
CA GLN A 48 12.86 -5.19 13.15
C GLN A 48 13.80 -5.66 12.03
N HIS A 49 13.42 -6.68 11.28
CA HIS A 49 14.28 -7.34 10.30
C HIS A 49 13.91 -7.04 8.85
N GLY A 50 12.78 -6.38 8.63
CA GLY A 50 12.23 -6.13 7.31
C GLY A 50 11.47 -7.34 6.74
N VAL A 51 11.07 -7.21 5.48
CA VAL A 51 10.31 -8.23 4.75
C VAL A 51 10.88 -8.38 3.34
N ASP A 52 10.78 -9.59 2.81
CA ASP A 52 11.18 -9.86 1.43
C ASP A 52 10.17 -9.26 0.45
N THR A 53 10.69 -8.67 -0.61
CA THR A 53 9.92 -8.12 -1.70
C THR A 53 10.46 -8.60 -3.05
N VAL A 54 9.62 -8.58 -4.06
CA VAL A 54 10.02 -8.91 -5.43
C VAL A 54 9.56 -7.80 -6.38
N THR A 55 10.24 -7.63 -7.49
CA THR A 55 9.85 -6.68 -8.54
C THR A 55 9.05 -7.37 -9.63
N CYS A 56 8.08 -6.64 -10.20
CA CYS A 56 7.27 -7.11 -11.33
C CYS A 56 7.01 -5.97 -12.31
N HIS A 57 7.26 -6.22 -13.61
CA HIS A 57 6.89 -5.28 -14.65
C HIS A 57 5.38 -5.23 -14.81
N ALA A 58 4.77 -4.22 -14.24
CA ALA A 58 3.35 -3.95 -14.31
C ALA A 58 3.07 -2.47 -14.00
N VAL A 59 2.05 -1.92 -14.63
CA VAL A 59 1.63 -0.53 -14.43
C VAL A 59 0.21 -0.51 -13.87
N ARG A 60 -0.01 0.30 -12.85
CA ARG A 60 -1.36 0.63 -12.40
C ARG A 60 -1.89 1.74 -13.31
N GLU A 61 -2.84 1.42 -14.16
CA GLU A 61 -3.56 2.43 -14.93
C GLU A 61 -4.27 3.39 -13.98
N ASN A 62 -4.23 4.70 -14.30
CA ASN A 62 -4.82 5.76 -13.47
C ASN A 62 -4.41 5.66 -12.00
N ALA A 63 -3.10 5.56 -11.72
CA ALA A 63 -2.56 5.28 -10.39
C ALA A 63 -3.07 6.26 -9.31
N GLU A 64 -3.40 7.50 -9.68
CA GLU A 64 -3.95 8.51 -8.77
C GLU A 64 -5.36 8.18 -8.25
N VAL A 65 -6.07 7.26 -8.93
CA VAL A 65 -7.43 6.87 -8.56
C VAL A 65 -7.44 5.51 -7.88
N LYS A 66 -7.96 5.46 -6.66
CA LYS A 66 -8.10 4.20 -5.93
C LYS A 66 -9.33 3.42 -6.41
N TYR A 67 -9.15 2.58 -7.42
CA TYR A 67 -10.18 1.64 -7.87
C TYR A 67 -9.69 0.18 -7.76
N VAL A 68 -10.62 -0.74 -7.78
CA VAL A 68 -10.29 -2.18 -7.73
C VAL A 68 -9.85 -2.63 -9.13
N ASN A 69 -8.54 -2.82 -9.31
CA ASN A 69 -8.00 -3.49 -10.48
C ASN A 69 -7.82 -4.98 -10.14
N SER A 70 -8.82 -5.79 -10.49
CA SER A 70 -8.83 -7.22 -10.15
C SER A 70 -7.68 -7.97 -10.81
N GLY A 71 -7.38 -7.69 -12.08
CA GLY A 71 -6.31 -8.38 -12.81
C GLY A 71 -4.92 -8.14 -12.21
N LEU A 72 -4.57 -6.88 -11.95
CA LEU A 72 -3.30 -6.55 -11.28
C LEU A 72 -3.25 -7.16 -9.87
N ARG A 73 -4.35 -7.09 -9.13
CA ARG A 73 -4.45 -7.65 -7.78
C ARG A 73 -4.30 -9.16 -7.76
N GLU A 74 -4.95 -9.88 -8.66
CA GLU A 74 -4.86 -11.34 -8.78
C GLU A 74 -3.44 -11.76 -9.17
N MET A 75 -2.83 -11.09 -10.15
CA MET A 75 -1.46 -11.35 -10.58
C MET A 75 -0.46 -11.15 -9.43
N THR A 76 -0.54 -10.02 -8.72
CA THR A 76 0.41 -9.74 -7.63
C THR A 76 0.17 -10.64 -6.41
N ASN A 77 -1.09 -11.00 -6.09
CA ASN A 77 -1.40 -11.96 -5.04
C ASN A 77 -0.79 -13.35 -5.34
N LYS A 78 -0.86 -13.77 -6.60
CA LYS A 78 -0.27 -15.04 -7.03
C LYS A 78 1.25 -15.02 -6.84
N ILE A 79 1.92 -13.95 -7.26
CA ILE A 79 3.38 -13.80 -7.07
C ILE A 79 3.74 -13.85 -5.57
N ILE A 80 3.02 -13.09 -4.73
CA ILE A 80 3.23 -13.07 -3.28
C ILE A 80 3.13 -14.49 -2.70
N GLN A 81 2.08 -15.22 -3.09
CA GLN A 81 1.83 -16.56 -2.58
C GLN A 81 2.86 -17.59 -3.08
N GLU A 82 3.23 -17.54 -4.36
CA GLU A 82 4.16 -18.51 -4.97
C GLU A 82 5.61 -18.29 -4.50
N GLN A 83 6.01 -17.03 -4.25
CA GLN A 83 7.38 -16.69 -3.85
C GLN A 83 7.54 -16.50 -2.33
N GLY A 84 6.45 -16.49 -1.57
CA GLY A 84 6.50 -16.31 -0.12
C GLY A 84 6.97 -14.93 0.33
N VAL A 85 6.80 -13.91 -0.52
CA VAL A 85 7.21 -12.53 -0.24
C VAL A 85 6.06 -11.70 0.33
N ALA A 86 6.37 -10.60 1.02
CA ALA A 86 5.37 -9.75 1.63
C ALA A 86 4.74 -8.75 0.63
N GLU A 87 5.50 -8.29 -0.36
CA GLU A 87 5.04 -7.27 -1.29
C GLU A 87 5.68 -7.43 -2.67
N VAL A 88 4.98 -6.95 -3.70
CA VAL A 88 5.46 -6.84 -5.08
C VAL A 88 5.66 -5.38 -5.43
N LEU A 89 6.87 -4.98 -5.76
CA LEU A 89 7.18 -3.65 -6.26
C LEU A 89 6.92 -3.57 -7.77
N LEU A 90 6.12 -2.61 -8.19
CA LEU A 90 5.73 -2.43 -9.58
C LEU A 90 6.79 -1.62 -10.34
N ILE A 91 7.18 -2.15 -11.50
CA ILE A 91 8.13 -1.51 -12.41
C ILE A 91 7.37 -1.03 -13.63
N ASP A 92 7.52 0.25 -13.96
CA ASP A 92 6.89 0.84 -15.13
C ASP A 92 7.64 0.56 -16.44
N GLN A 93 7.14 1.10 -17.55
CA GLN A 93 7.70 0.93 -18.88
C GLN A 93 9.09 1.56 -19.05
N ASP A 94 9.45 2.53 -18.19
CA ASP A 94 10.75 3.18 -18.16
C ASP A 94 11.75 2.47 -17.24
N ASN A 95 11.42 1.25 -16.80
CA ASN A 95 12.21 0.46 -15.86
C ASN A 95 12.38 1.13 -14.48
N CYS A 96 11.41 1.91 -14.07
CA CYS A 96 11.43 2.58 -12.78
C CYS A 96 10.42 1.97 -11.80
N VAL A 97 10.82 1.89 -10.54
CA VAL A 97 9.90 1.54 -9.45
C VAL A 97 8.90 2.66 -9.25
N THR A 98 7.63 2.31 -9.25
CA THR A 98 6.55 3.25 -8.97
C THR A 98 6.04 3.10 -7.53
N GLU A 99 5.44 1.97 -7.21
CA GLU A 99 4.85 1.69 -5.90
C GLU A 99 4.83 0.19 -5.62
N GLY A 100 4.40 -0.22 -4.45
CA GLY A 100 4.03 -1.61 -4.18
C GLY A 100 2.64 -1.94 -4.71
N SER A 101 2.31 -3.22 -4.81
CA SER A 101 0.99 -3.66 -5.26
C SER A 101 -0.14 -3.16 -4.36
N ARG A 102 0.16 -2.88 -3.08
CA ARG A 102 -0.77 -2.39 -2.06
C ARG A 102 -0.25 -1.21 -1.25
N SER A 103 0.98 -0.76 -1.51
CA SER A 103 1.73 0.20 -0.72
C SER A 103 2.40 1.24 -1.60
N ASN A 104 2.86 2.35 -0.99
CA ASN A 104 3.87 3.21 -1.60
C ASN A 104 5.25 2.77 -1.10
N VAL A 105 6.31 3.11 -1.84
CA VAL A 105 7.68 2.77 -1.49
C VAL A 105 8.53 4.04 -1.38
N PHE A 106 9.45 4.01 -0.42
CA PHE A 106 10.50 5.00 -0.22
C PHE A 106 11.85 4.29 -0.20
N PHE A 107 12.82 4.89 -0.85
CA PHE A 107 14.23 4.49 -0.82
C PHE A 107 15.02 5.56 -0.08
N ILE A 108 16.10 5.15 0.61
CA ILE A 108 16.94 6.07 1.39
C ILE A 108 18.39 5.93 0.92
N ARG A 109 19.00 7.08 0.61
CA ARG A 109 20.43 7.19 0.32
C ARG A 109 20.92 8.55 0.82
N ASP A 110 22.02 8.53 1.59
CA ASP A 110 22.70 9.73 2.11
C ASP A 110 21.75 10.68 2.87
N ASN A 111 20.87 10.10 3.70
CA ASN A 111 19.80 10.79 4.45
C ASN A 111 18.76 11.51 3.58
N VAL A 112 18.69 11.18 2.27
CA VAL A 112 17.67 11.66 1.36
C VAL A 112 16.67 10.55 1.09
N PHE A 113 15.38 10.89 1.17
CA PHE A 113 14.27 9.99 0.90
C PHE A 113 13.81 10.16 -0.54
N TYR A 114 13.73 9.07 -1.28
CA TYR A 114 13.27 9.04 -2.68
C TYR A 114 11.97 8.27 -2.79
N THR A 115 10.98 8.84 -3.46
CA THR A 115 9.71 8.16 -3.75
C THR A 115 9.20 8.61 -5.11
N ALA A 116 8.46 7.76 -5.81
CA ALA A 116 7.94 8.14 -7.10
C ALA A 116 6.90 9.27 -6.99
N PRO A 117 6.93 10.25 -7.93
CA PRO A 117 6.01 11.38 -7.92
C PRO A 117 4.62 10.98 -8.43
N LEU A 118 3.61 11.81 -8.13
CA LEU A 118 2.36 11.81 -8.86
C LEU A 118 2.63 12.22 -10.34
N PRO A 119 1.92 11.66 -11.32
CA PRO A 119 0.79 10.71 -11.27
C PRO A 119 1.16 9.21 -11.31
N HIS A 120 2.41 8.84 -11.05
CA HIS A 120 2.89 7.45 -11.17
C HIS A 120 2.46 6.54 -10.02
N VAL A 121 1.89 7.08 -8.95
CA VAL A 121 1.55 6.35 -7.72
C VAL A 121 0.21 6.79 -7.14
N LEU A 122 -0.38 5.92 -6.34
CA LEU A 122 -1.52 6.31 -5.53
C LEU A 122 -1.10 7.36 -4.48
N PRO A 123 -1.85 8.48 -4.34
CA PRO A 123 -1.62 9.45 -3.28
C PRO A 123 -2.07 8.88 -1.91
N GLY A 124 -1.32 7.91 -1.41
CA GLY A 124 -1.64 7.19 -0.18
C GLY A 124 -1.65 8.11 1.06
N THR A 125 -2.58 7.86 1.98
CA THR A 125 -2.66 8.62 3.24
C THR A 125 -1.41 8.44 4.09
N SER A 126 -0.87 7.22 4.15
CA SER A 126 0.41 6.94 4.84
C SER A 126 1.58 7.63 4.13
N ARG A 127 1.63 7.60 2.78
CA ARG A 127 2.65 8.34 2.01
C ARG A 127 2.62 9.82 2.37
N LYS A 128 1.44 10.44 2.37
CA LYS A 128 1.27 11.85 2.75
C LYS A 128 1.76 12.12 4.17
N ARG A 129 1.47 11.23 5.12
CA ARG A 129 1.95 11.38 6.50
C ARG A 129 3.48 11.32 6.60
N VAL A 130 4.12 10.40 5.86
CA VAL A 130 5.60 10.34 5.79
C VAL A 130 6.17 11.62 5.22
N LEU A 131 5.63 12.14 4.10
CA LEU A 131 6.10 13.40 3.51
C LEU A 131 5.98 14.58 4.50
N ASN A 132 4.88 14.64 5.25
CA ASN A 132 4.68 15.68 6.27
C ASN A 132 5.72 15.54 7.40
N ILE A 133 5.96 14.33 7.91
CA ILE A 133 6.97 14.10 8.96
C ILE A 133 8.36 14.52 8.45
N CYS A 134 8.73 14.12 7.24
CA CYS A 134 10.01 14.54 6.67
C CYS A 134 10.13 16.08 6.61
N GLN A 135 9.06 16.76 6.22
CA GLN A 135 9.04 18.23 6.18
C GLN A 135 9.14 18.83 7.59
N GLU A 136 8.40 18.31 8.57
CA GLU A 136 8.41 18.76 9.96
C GLU A 136 9.79 18.60 10.62
N ASP A 137 10.49 17.50 10.29
CA ASP A 137 11.81 17.16 10.84
C ASP A 137 12.99 17.69 9.99
N GLY A 138 12.71 18.46 8.93
CA GLY A 138 13.75 19.02 8.04
C GLY A 138 14.50 17.99 7.22
N LEU A 139 13.92 16.80 6.98
CA LEU A 139 14.48 15.74 6.15
C LEU A 139 14.24 16.02 4.67
N THR A 140 15.24 15.75 3.85
CA THR A 140 15.12 15.96 2.40
C THR A 140 14.35 14.82 1.74
N VAL A 141 13.30 15.17 0.99
CA VAL A 141 12.57 14.23 0.15
C VAL A 141 12.69 14.64 -1.31
N VAL A 142 12.99 13.69 -2.17
CA VAL A 142 13.04 13.87 -3.63
C VAL A 142 11.95 12.99 -4.26
N GLU A 143 10.96 13.63 -4.85
CA GLU A 143 9.93 12.94 -5.61
C GLU A 143 10.47 12.58 -7.00
N GLN A 144 11.10 11.41 -7.10
CA GLN A 144 11.76 10.90 -8.28
C GLN A 144 11.57 9.40 -8.39
N ARG A 145 11.33 8.90 -9.61
CA ARG A 145 11.31 7.46 -9.89
C ARG A 145 12.73 6.89 -9.80
N VAL A 146 12.88 5.75 -9.14
CA VAL A 146 14.13 5.02 -8.99
C VAL A 146 14.19 3.90 -10.03
N ASN A 147 15.25 3.84 -10.84
CA ASN A 147 15.43 2.71 -11.75
C ASN A 147 15.59 1.42 -10.95
N TYR A 148 14.91 0.35 -11.36
CA TYR A 148 14.90 -0.91 -10.58
C TYR A 148 16.31 -1.54 -10.50
N LYS A 149 17.20 -1.28 -11.45
CA LYS A 149 18.58 -1.76 -11.44
C LYS A 149 19.44 -1.07 -10.38
N ASP A 150 19.03 0.13 -9.96
CA ASP A 150 19.77 0.94 -9.01
C ASP A 150 19.33 0.72 -7.55
N ILE A 151 18.29 -0.12 -7.31
CA ILE A 151 17.77 -0.36 -5.96
C ILE A 151 18.87 -0.75 -4.98
N ALA A 152 19.79 -1.62 -5.39
CA ALA A 152 20.90 -2.08 -4.56
C ALA A 152 21.90 -0.97 -4.16
N SER A 153 21.84 0.20 -4.80
CA SER A 153 22.67 1.37 -4.43
C SER A 153 22.10 2.19 -3.28
N TYR A 154 20.84 1.92 -2.89
CA TYR A 154 20.21 2.57 -1.76
C TYR A 154 20.52 1.83 -0.46
N GLN A 155 20.70 2.58 0.62
CA GLN A 155 21.09 2.06 1.93
C GLN A 155 19.91 1.37 2.64
N ALA A 156 18.70 1.83 2.38
CA ALA A 156 17.47 1.26 2.92
C ALA A 156 16.28 1.54 2.02
N ALA A 157 15.21 0.77 2.24
CA ALA A 157 13.90 1.04 1.67
C ALA A 157 12.81 0.67 2.69
N PHE A 158 11.66 1.31 2.60
CA PHE A 158 10.48 0.90 3.33
C PHE A 158 9.21 1.09 2.50
N ILE A 159 8.21 0.30 2.82
CA ILE A 159 6.88 0.38 2.23
C ILE A 159 5.90 0.98 3.23
N THR A 160 4.86 1.65 2.74
CA THR A 160 3.87 2.30 3.57
C THR A 160 2.47 2.18 2.98
N GLY A 161 1.51 1.84 3.82
CA GLY A 161 0.11 1.69 3.43
C GLY A 161 -0.81 1.62 4.64
N THR A 162 -2.11 1.70 4.40
CA THR A 162 -3.16 1.52 5.40
C THR A 162 -3.90 0.19 5.23
N SER A 163 -3.62 -0.53 4.13
CA SER A 163 -4.17 -1.87 3.93
C SER A 163 -3.29 -2.87 4.66
N PRO A 164 -3.86 -3.86 5.34
CA PRO A 164 -3.09 -5.00 5.83
C PRO A 164 -2.37 -5.66 4.64
N LEU A 165 -1.13 -5.95 4.82
CA LEU A 165 -0.31 -6.66 3.84
C LEU A 165 -0.73 -8.13 3.76
#